data_a7c5f69607057de11a4eab4ac37b2540
#
_entry.id   a7c5f69607057de11a4eab4ac37b2540
#
_cell.length_a   1.000
_cell.length_b   1.000
_cell.length_c   1.000
_cell.angle_alpha   90.00
_cell.angle_beta   90.00
_cell.angle_gamma   90.00
#
_symmetry.space_group_name_H-M   'P 1'
#
loop_
_entity.id
_entity.type
_entity.pdbx_description
1 polymer ?
#
loop_
_entity_poly.entity_id
_entity_poly.type
_entity_poly.pdbx_seq_one_letter_code
_entity_poly.pdbx_strand_id
1 'polypeptide(L)'
;MGAIPLPPKQTVEEHNRTQATFLKDKLEPVLAEARANLCSVFFVDAAHFVQGSFLCCVWCLVRLFVRGASGRRRYNVLGAWNGITRELIRVTNDTRVSSDTMIELLRRIATQTTGAITVVLDNARYQRCEAVETEAKRVGIELLFLPSYSPNLNVIERLWKFTKKKALRGKHYPDFATFRGAIDDCLNRIHTDHREALSSLMTLKFQTFDNASFLAA
;
A
#
# COMPACT_ATOMS: atom_id res chain seq x y z
N MET A 1 -2.45 -9.99 15.59
CA MET A 1 -1.25 -9.52 14.83
C MET A 1 -0.93 -10.57 13.79
N GLY A 2 -0.64 -10.18 12.55
CA GLY A 2 -0.19 -11.13 11.53
C GLY A 2 1.32 -11.37 11.63
N ALA A 3 1.78 -12.55 11.20
CA ALA A 3 3.21 -12.84 11.09
C ALA A 3 3.85 -11.93 10.02
N ILE A 4 5.05 -11.44 10.28
CA ILE A 4 5.85 -10.70 9.31
C ILE A 4 6.84 -11.69 8.71
N PRO A 5 6.84 -11.87 7.37
CA PRO A 5 7.78 -12.78 6.73
C PRO A 5 9.21 -12.26 6.89
N LEU A 6 10.14 -13.17 7.16
CA LEU A 6 11.57 -12.89 7.28
C LEU A 6 12.29 -13.21 5.95
N PRO A 7 13.28 -12.42 5.54
CA PRO A 7 14.11 -12.76 4.39
C PRO A 7 14.81 -14.13 4.60
N PRO A 8 14.86 -15.00 3.58
CA PRO A 8 15.34 -16.39 3.74
C PRO A 8 16.78 -16.57 4.25
N LYS A 9 17.59 -15.52 4.23
CA LYS A 9 19.01 -15.54 4.60
C LYS A 9 19.38 -14.60 5.74
N GLN A 10 18.39 -14.05 6.47
CA GLN A 10 18.62 -13.11 7.57
C GLN A 10 18.09 -13.68 8.89
N THR A 11 18.77 -13.35 9.98
CA THR A 11 18.22 -13.56 11.33
C THR A 11 17.19 -12.46 11.65
N VAL A 12 16.35 -12.69 12.67
CA VAL A 12 15.38 -11.70 13.15
C VAL A 12 16.08 -10.41 13.58
N GLU A 13 17.20 -10.54 14.29
CA GLU A 13 17.97 -9.42 14.80
C GLU A 13 18.60 -8.59 13.66
N GLU A 14 19.18 -9.25 12.66
CA GLU A 14 19.73 -8.58 11.48
C GLU A 14 18.64 -7.84 10.70
N HIS A 15 17.47 -8.46 10.54
CA HIS A 15 16.34 -7.85 9.85
C HIS A 15 15.83 -6.62 10.62
N ASN A 16 15.63 -6.73 11.93
CA ASN A 16 15.20 -5.63 12.78
C ASN A 16 16.22 -4.48 12.78
N ARG A 17 17.51 -4.80 12.84
CA ARG A 17 18.58 -3.78 12.74
C ARG A 17 18.54 -3.07 11.40
N THR A 18 18.37 -3.80 10.30
CA THR A 18 18.27 -3.24 8.95
C THR A 18 17.09 -2.28 8.84
N GLN A 19 15.92 -2.66 9.36
CA GLN A 19 14.73 -1.81 9.38
C GLN A 19 14.93 -0.57 10.25
N ALA A 20 15.48 -0.71 11.45
CA ALA A 20 15.72 0.40 12.37
C ALA A 20 16.73 1.41 11.78
N THR A 21 17.83 0.91 11.20
CA THR A 21 18.83 1.75 10.52
C THR A 21 18.22 2.48 9.33
N PHE A 22 17.46 1.79 8.48
CA PHE A 22 16.79 2.42 7.34
C PHE A 22 15.80 3.51 7.79
N LEU A 23 14.99 3.21 8.80
CA LEU A 23 14.03 4.15 9.35
C LEU A 23 14.75 5.43 9.82
N LYS A 24 15.78 5.27 10.66
CA LYS A 24 16.52 6.38 11.26
C LYS A 24 17.33 7.19 10.23
N ASP A 25 18.06 6.51 9.36
CA ASP A 25 19.09 7.16 8.52
C ASP A 25 18.57 7.57 7.15
N LYS A 26 17.43 7.02 6.70
CA LYS A 26 16.86 7.29 5.38
C LYS A 26 15.44 7.85 5.42
N LEU A 27 14.53 7.17 6.11
CA LEU A 27 13.10 7.55 6.04
C LEU A 27 12.76 8.74 6.95
N GLU A 28 13.25 8.78 8.19
CA GLU A 28 12.97 9.88 9.13
C GLU A 28 13.50 11.24 8.65
N PRO A 29 14.71 11.37 8.08
CA PRO A 29 15.16 12.63 7.50
C PRO A 29 14.23 13.16 6.41
N VAL A 30 13.84 12.31 5.47
CA VAL A 30 12.92 12.68 4.38
C VAL A 30 11.55 13.07 4.93
N LEU A 31 11.06 12.37 5.95
CA LEU A 31 9.80 12.74 6.62
C LEU A 31 9.91 14.06 7.40
N ALA A 32 11.07 14.38 7.96
CA ALA A 32 11.31 15.66 8.61
C ALA A 32 11.28 16.82 7.61
N GLU A 33 11.92 16.65 6.45
CA GLU A 33 11.83 17.61 5.34
C GLU A 33 10.40 17.79 4.84
N ALA A 34 9.66 16.68 4.71
CA ALA A 34 8.25 16.75 4.31
C ALA A 34 7.36 17.49 5.32
N ARG A 35 7.59 17.30 6.63
CA ARG A 35 6.90 18.07 7.68
C ARG A 35 7.26 19.56 7.65
N ALA A 36 8.46 19.88 7.20
CA ALA A 36 8.91 21.27 6.98
C ALA A 36 8.43 21.86 5.65
N ASN A 37 7.62 21.12 4.87
CA ASN A 37 7.15 21.49 3.53
C ASN A 37 8.27 21.70 2.49
N LEU A 38 9.43 21.07 2.69
CA LEU A 38 10.56 21.13 1.76
C LEU A 38 10.45 20.09 0.64
N CYS A 39 9.74 18.99 0.89
CA CYS A 39 9.48 17.95 -0.11
C CYS A 39 8.10 17.31 0.12
N SER A 40 7.63 16.57 -0.89
CA SER A 40 6.46 15.70 -0.78
C SER A 40 6.88 14.23 -0.73
N VAL A 41 6.35 13.47 0.24
CA VAL A 41 6.69 12.04 0.40
C VAL A 41 5.47 11.18 0.11
N PHE A 42 5.59 10.29 -0.87
CA PHE A 42 4.54 9.34 -1.24
C PHE A 42 4.96 7.91 -0.93
N PHE A 43 4.09 7.18 -0.24
CA PHE A 43 4.22 5.73 -0.04
C PHE A 43 3.45 5.01 -1.13
N VAL A 44 4.14 4.15 -1.89
CA VAL A 44 3.58 3.47 -3.07
C VAL A 44 3.50 1.97 -2.84
N ASP A 45 2.36 1.40 -3.18
CA ASP A 45 2.13 -0.04 -3.21
C ASP A 45 0.94 -0.40 -4.09
N ALA A 46 0.86 -1.67 -4.50
CA ALA A 46 -0.21 -2.21 -5.32
C ALA A 46 -1.13 -3.14 -4.52
N ALA A 47 -2.40 -2.79 -4.48
CA ALA A 47 -3.43 -3.68 -3.96
C ALA A 47 -4.10 -4.49 -5.06
N HIS A 48 -4.23 -5.79 -4.82
CA HIS A 48 -4.95 -6.72 -5.68
C HIS A 48 -6.26 -7.12 -5.00
N PHE A 49 -7.38 -6.73 -5.60
CA PHE A 49 -8.71 -7.09 -5.13
C PHE A 49 -9.28 -8.17 -6.05
N VAL A 50 -9.67 -9.32 -5.49
CA VAL A 50 -10.17 -10.47 -6.25
C VAL A 50 -11.65 -10.65 -5.94
N GLN A 51 -12.50 -10.62 -6.98
CA GLN A 51 -13.93 -10.90 -6.85
C GLN A 51 -14.13 -12.38 -6.47
N GLY A 52 -15.13 -12.65 -5.65
CA GLY A 52 -15.55 -14.00 -5.28
C GLY A 52 -15.03 -14.50 -3.95
N SER A 53 -14.18 -13.75 -3.26
CA SER A 53 -13.73 -14.11 -1.92
C SER A 53 -14.66 -13.51 -0.87
N PHE A 54 -15.44 -14.37 -0.18
CA PHE A 54 -16.20 -13.92 0.98
C PHE A 54 -15.27 -13.87 2.20
N LEU A 55 -14.88 -12.65 2.57
CA LEU A 55 -13.85 -12.43 3.61
C LEU A 55 -14.45 -12.26 5.00
N CYS A 56 -15.29 -13.19 5.44
CA CYS A 56 -15.73 -13.20 6.86
C CYS A 56 -16.29 -14.56 7.30
N CYS A 57 -16.36 -14.75 8.62
CA CYS A 57 -17.15 -15.80 9.25
C CYS A 57 -18.53 -15.21 9.58
N VAL A 58 -19.59 -15.93 9.28
CA VAL A 58 -20.98 -15.62 9.67
C VAL A 58 -21.39 -16.61 10.73
N TRP A 59 -21.75 -16.13 11.92
CA TRP A 59 -22.38 -16.94 12.94
C TRP A 59 -23.89 -17.08 12.61
N CYS A 60 -24.34 -18.29 12.38
CA CYS A 60 -25.74 -18.57 12.07
C CYS A 60 -26.15 -19.91 12.66
N LEU A 61 -27.44 -20.03 12.99
CA LEU A 61 -28.03 -21.25 13.55
C LEU A 61 -28.19 -22.37 12.50
N VAL A 62 -28.25 -22.01 11.23
CA VAL A 62 -28.34 -22.93 10.09
C VAL A 62 -27.24 -22.65 9.09
N ARG A 63 -26.83 -23.70 8.35
CA ARG A 63 -25.82 -23.59 7.33
C ARG A 63 -26.33 -22.71 6.18
N LEU A 64 -25.64 -21.61 5.91
CA LEU A 64 -25.92 -20.67 4.81
C LEU A 64 -25.08 -20.99 3.60
N PHE A 65 -25.70 -21.03 2.43
CA PHE A 65 -25.00 -21.11 1.15
C PHE A 65 -24.87 -19.72 0.54
N VAL A 66 -23.65 -19.27 0.35
CA VAL A 66 -23.37 -18.01 -0.33
C VAL A 66 -22.98 -18.32 -1.78
N ARG A 67 -23.64 -17.69 -2.74
CA ARG A 67 -23.29 -17.83 -4.16
C ARG A 67 -21.89 -17.24 -4.37
N GLY A 68 -20.94 -18.06 -4.81
CA GLY A 68 -19.64 -17.59 -5.28
C GLY A 68 -19.78 -17.02 -6.69
N ALA A 69 -19.05 -15.96 -7.02
CA ALA A 69 -18.96 -15.51 -8.40
C ALA A 69 -18.20 -16.56 -9.23
N SER A 70 -18.69 -16.85 -10.44
CA SER A 70 -17.97 -17.67 -11.39
C SER A 70 -16.79 -16.90 -11.95
N GLY A 71 -15.57 -17.34 -11.64
CA GLY A 71 -14.34 -16.71 -12.09
C GLY A 71 -13.71 -15.78 -11.02
N ARG A 72 -12.38 -15.66 -11.09
CA ARG A 72 -11.59 -14.83 -10.17
C ARG A 72 -11.11 -13.58 -10.91
N ARG A 73 -12.03 -12.69 -11.25
CA ARG A 73 -11.65 -11.41 -11.84
C ARG A 73 -10.90 -10.57 -10.80
N ARG A 74 -9.88 -9.88 -11.28
CA ARG A 74 -8.99 -9.07 -10.42
C ARG A 74 -9.15 -7.60 -10.77
N TYR A 75 -9.23 -6.76 -9.75
CA TYR A 75 -9.11 -5.33 -9.85
C TYR A 75 -7.85 -4.89 -9.12
N ASN A 76 -6.94 -4.22 -9.81
CA ASN A 76 -5.68 -3.76 -9.26
C ASN A 76 -5.72 -2.26 -9.06
N VAL A 77 -5.21 -1.82 -7.94
CA VAL A 77 -5.03 -0.40 -7.61
C VAL A 77 -3.58 -0.20 -7.23
N LEU A 78 -2.81 0.49 -8.07
CA LEU A 78 -1.50 1.00 -7.71
C LEU A 78 -1.70 2.40 -7.16
N GLY A 79 -1.39 2.60 -5.88
CA GLY A 79 -1.63 3.85 -5.16
C GLY A 79 -0.34 4.50 -4.68
N ALA A 80 -0.36 5.82 -4.59
CA ALA A 80 0.63 6.67 -3.95
C ALA A 80 -0.06 7.50 -2.87
N TRP A 81 0.26 7.25 -1.62
CA TRP A 81 -0.28 7.94 -0.46
C TRP A 81 0.70 9.01 0.02
N ASN A 82 0.31 10.28 -0.03
CA ASN A 82 1.11 11.35 0.55
C ASN A 82 1.09 11.23 2.09
N GLY A 83 2.28 11.06 2.68
CA GLY A 83 2.42 10.85 4.13
C GLY A 83 2.02 12.06 4.99
N ILE A 84 1.98 13.27 4.43
CA ILE A 84 1.68 14.51 5.13
C ILE A 84 0.28 15.01 4.77
N THR A 85 0.01 15.27 3.47
CA THR A 85 -1.30 15.81 3.03
C THR A 85 -2.40 14.76 3.05
N ARG A 86 -2.01 13.46 3.09
CA ARG A 86 -2.91 12.30 3.07
C ARG A 86 -3.69 12.13 1.77
N GLU A 87 -3.24 12.76 0.70
CA GLU A 87 -3.80 12.59 -0.63
C GLU A 87 -3.45 11.22 -1.20
N LEU A 88 -4.36 10.66 -1.96
CA LEU A 88 -4.18 9.42 -2.68
C LEU A 88 -4.22 9.68 -4.19
N ILE A 89 -3.09 9.48 -4.84
CA ILE A 89 -2.99 9.40 -6.30
C ILE A 89 -2.99 7.91 -6.68
N ARG A 90 -3.78 7.51 -7.69
CA ARG A 90 -3.86 6.09 -8.05
C ARG A 90 -4.01 5.86 -9.55
N VAL A 91 -3.54 4.69 -9.97
CA VAL A 91 -3.77 4.09 -11.29
C VAL A 91 -4.46 2.75 -11.08
N THR A 92 -5.47 2.45 -11.88
CA THR A 92 -6.26 1.23 -11.72
C THR A 92 -6.35 0.45 -13.02
N ASN A 93 -6.35 -0.87 -12.95
CA ASN A 93 -6.60 -1.74 -14.08
C ASN A 93 -7.19 -3.10 -13.62
N ASP A 94 -7.68 -3.89 -14.58
CA ASP A 94 -8.21 -5.23 -14.35
C ASP A 94 -7.33 -6.33 -14.97
N THR A 95 -6.13 -5.97 -15.41
CA THR A 95 -5.15 -6.88 -16.02
C THR A 95 -4.01 -7.19 -15.06
N ARG A 96 -2.91 -6.44 -15.13
CA ARG A 96 -1.73 -6.61 -14.28
C ARG A 96 -1.10 -5.25 -13.95
N VAL A 97 -0.45 -5.17 -12.80
CA VAL A 97 0.45 -4.07 -12.48
C VAL A 97 1.80 -4.35 -13.12
N SER A 98 2.31 -3.39 -13.89
CA SER A 98 3.56 -3.47 -14.64
C SER A 98 4.42 -2.21 -14.43
N SER A 99 5.61 -2.19 -15.02
CA SER A 99 6.44 -0.98 -15.09
C SER A 99 5.70 0.18 -15.76
N ASP A 100 4.91 -0.07 -16.79
CA ASP A 100 4.11 0.99 -17.45
C ASP A 100 3.09 1.60 -16.50
N THR A 101 2.43 0.75 -15.67
CA THR A 101 1.51 1.23 -14.63
C THR A 101 2.24 2.10 -13.60
N MET A 102 3.46 1.72 -13.24
CA MET A 102 4.30 2.51 -12.32
C MET A 102 4.75 3.83 -12.94
N ILE A 103 5.17 3.82 -14.20
CA ILE A 103 5.53 5.02 -14.97
C ILE A 103 4.34 5.98 -15.06
N GLU A 104 3.14 5.46 -15.34
CA GLU A 104 1.93 6.28 -15.34
C GLU A 104 1.67 6.93 -13.97
N LEU A 105 1.85 6.17 -12.88
CA LEU A 105 1.69 6.71 -11.52
C LEU A 105 2.71 7.82 -11.24
N LEU A 106 3.99 7.63 -11.60
CA LEU A 106 5.03 8.66 -11.43
C LEU A 106 4.69 9.95 -12.17
N ARG A 107 4.20 9.84 -13.40
CA ARG A 107 3.75 11.01 -14.19
C ARG A 107 2.58 11.74 -13.54
N ARG A 108 1.62 10.99 -13.00
CA ARG A 108 0.48 11.58 -12.26
C ARG A 108 0.94 12.31 -11.00
N ILE A 109 1.86 11.72 -10.23
CA ILE A 109 2.45 12.35 -9.05
C ILE A 109 3.14 13.66 -9.45
N ALA A 110 4.02 13.63 -10.46
CA ALA A 110 4.75 14.80 -10.92
C ALA A 110 3.84 15.92 -11.46
N THR A 111 2.71 15.57 -12.07
CA THR A 111 1.74 16.56 -12.59
C THR A 111 0.91 17.22 -11.49
N GLN A 112 0.62 16.49 -10.41
CA GLN A 112 -0.26 16.93 -9.33
C GLN A 112 0.50 17.50 -8.12
N THR A 113 1.84 17.42 -8.12
CA THR A 113 2.67 17.81 -6.98
C THR A 113 3.76 18.77 -7.44
N THR A 114 3.99 19.82 -6.68
CA THR A 114 5.06 20.80 -6.92
C THR A 114 6.22 20.62 -5.95
N GLY A 115 7.42 21.00 -6.35
CA GLY A 115 8.64 20.94 -5.53
C GLY A 115 9.33 19.56 -5.55
N ALA A 116 10.19 19.32 -4.59
CA ALA A 116 10.90 18.05 -4.47
C ALA A 116 9.96 16.90 -4.07
N ILE A 117 10.11 15.74 -4.69
CA ILE A 117 9.24 14.58 -4.50
C ILE A 117 10.09 13.35 -4.21
N THR A 118 9.81 12.68 -3.10
CA THR A 118 10.36 11.36 -2.78
C THR A 118 9.26 10.32 -2.78
N VAL A 119 9.48 9.23 -3.50
CA VAL A 119 8.56 8.08 -3.57
C VAL A 119 9.17 6.90 -2.84
N VAL A 120 8.52 6.48 -1.76
CA VAL A 120 8.89 5.30 -0.95
C VAL A 120 8.16 4.08 -1.50
N LEU A 121 8.89 3.04 -1.88
CA LEU A 121 8.34 1.86 -2.56
C LEU A 121 9.08 0.57 -2.21
N ASP A 122 8.42 -0.55 -2.45
CA ASP A 122 9.00 -1.88 -2.25
C ASP A 122 10.01 -2.24 -3.34
N ASN A 123 10.71 -3.37 -3.15
CA ASN A 123 11.64 -3.91 -4.13
C ASN A 123 10.98 -4.82 -5.18
N ALA A 124 9.72 -4.60 -5.55
CA ALA A 124 9.06 -5.37 -6.58
C ALA A 124 9.74 -5.17 -7.95
N ARG A 125 9.87 -6.25 -8.74
CA ARG A 125 10.62 -6.21 -10.01
C ARG A 125 10.12 -5.13 -10.98
N TYR A 126 8.81 -4.88 -11.03
CA TYR A 126 8.23 -3.86 -11.90
C TYR A 126 8.48 -2.43 -11.41
N GLN A 127 8.84 -2.26 -10.13
CA GLN A 127 9.20 -0.95 -9.54
C GLN A 127 10.71 -0.69 -9.68
N ARG A 128 11.53 -1.75 -9.55
CA ARG A 128 12.99 -1.67 -9.61
C ARG A 128 13.51 -2.13 -10.96
N CYS A 129 13.30 -1.32 -11.98
CA CYS A 129 13.81 -1.56 -13.33
C CYS A 129 14.23 -0.24 -13.98
N GLU A 130 15.12 -0.34 -14.96
CA GLU A 130 15.73 0.81 -15.64
C GLU A 130 14.69 1.80 -16.21
N ALA A 131 13.59 1.29 -16.77
CA ALA A 131 12.53 2.13 -17.34
C ALA A 131 11.86 3.02 -16.28
N VAL A 132 11.59 2.49 -15.09
CA VAL A 132 11.00 3.24 -13.96
C VAL A 132 12.00 4.23 -13.38
N GLU A 133 13.25 3.82 -13.19
CA GLU A 133 14.32 4.71 -12.68
C GLU A 133 14.62 5.86 -13.64
N THR A 134 14.64 5.59 -14.94
CA THR A 134 14.82 6.62 -15.99
C THR A 134 13.67 7.61 -15.98
N GLU A 135 12.43 7.13 -15.91
CA GLU A 135 11.26 8.00 -15.85
C GLU A 135 11.22 8.83 -14.57
N ALA A 136 11.54 8.24 -13.41
CA ALA A 136 11.61 8.96 -12.14
C ALA A 136 12.60 10.13 -12.23
N LYS A 137 13.79 9.88 -12.76
CA LYS A 137 14.80 10.94 -13.02
C LYS A 137 14.27 12.01 -13.97
N ARG A 138 13.59 11.61 -15.04
CA ARG A 138 13.04 12.53 -16.04
C ARG A 138 12.00 13.49 -15.44
N VAL A 139 11.17 13.00 -14.52
CA VAL A 139 10.13 13.80 -13.87
C VAL A 139 10.57 14.41 -12.53
N GLY A 140 11.84 14.28 -12.14
CA GLY A 140 12.39 14.88 -10.93
C GLY A 140 11.93 14.21 -9.62
N ILE A 141 11.65 12.90 -9.65
CA ILE A 141 11.25 12.12 -8.49
C ILE A 141 12.41 11.28 -7.97
N GLU A 142 12.70 11.39 -6.67
CA GLU A 142 13.61 10.51 -5.96
C GLU A 142 12.91 9.22 -5.55
N LEU A 143 13.54 8.06 -5.82
CA LEU A 143 13.03 6.74 -5.42
C LEU A 143 13.76 6.25 -4.17
N LEU A 144 13.02 5.99 -3.10
CA LEU A 144 13.53 5.43 -1.85
C LEU A 144 12.99 4.01 -1.66
N PHE A 145 13.82 3.01 -1.94
CA PHE A 145 13.42 1.60 -1.82
C PHE A 145 13.50 1.11 -0.37
N LEU A 146 12.41 0.56 0.12
CA LEU A 146 12.32 -0.07 1.45
C LEU A 146 13.23 -1.31 1.54
N PRO A 147 13.73 -1.66 2.72
CA PRO A 147 14.35 -2.97 2.93
C PRO A 147 13.37 -4.09 2.57
N SER A 148 13.90 -5.19 2.06
CA SER A 148 13.07 -6.34 1.70
C SER A 148 12.27 -6.83 2.91
N TYR A 149 11.04 -7.30 2.68
CA TYR A 149 10.13 -7.81 3.72
C TYR A 149 9.81 -6.81 4.85
N SER A 150 9.65 -5.53 4.52
CA SER A 150 9.38 -4.46 5.50
C SER A 150 8.04 -3.75 5.27
N PRO A 151 6.90 -4.48 5.20
CA PRO A 151 5.58 -3.88 4.97
C PRO A 151 5.13 -2.97 6.11
N ASN A 152 5.68 -3.15 7.32
CA ASN A 152 5.47 -2.30 8.48
C ASN A 152 5.97 -0.86 8.26
N LEU A 153 6.94 -0.65 7.35
CA LEU A 153 7.46 0.66 6.97
C LEU A 153 6.69 1.29 5.79
N ASN A 154 5.76 0.56 5.17
CA ASN A 154 4.94 1.11 4.09
C ASN A 154 3.53 1.46 4.59
N VAL A 155 3.28 2.75 4.83
CA VAL A 155 2.02 3.23 5.43
C VAL A 155 0.81 2.89 4.57
N ILE A 156 0.92 2.87 3.24
CA ILE A 156 -0.21 2.61 2.33
C ILE A 156 -0.80 1.20 2.51
N GLU A 157 -0.04 0.24 3.03
CA GLU A 157 -0.54 -1.08 3.39
C GLU A 157 -1.73 -1.03 4.37
N ARG A 158 -1.74 -0.04 5.25
CA ARG A 158 -2.85 0.18 6.19
C ARG A 158 -4.11 0.64 5.47
N LEU A 159 -3.96 1.45 4.42
CA LEU A 159 -5.08 1.87 3.56
C LEU A 159 -5.69 0.67 2.84
N TRP A 160 -4.88 -0.26 2.34
CA TRP A 160 -5.37 -1.47 1.68
C TRP A 160 -6.13 -2.39 2.64
N LYS A 161 -5.63 -2.56 3.87
CA LYS A 161 -6.34 -3.31 4.93
C LYS A 161 -7.67 -2.66 5.28
N PHE A 162 -7.70 -1.33 5.41
CA PHE A 162 -8.92 -0.57 5.63
C PHE A 162 -9.92 -0.74 4.48
N THR A 163 -9.47 -0.58 3.23
CA THR A 163 -10.33 -0.72 2.04
C THR A 163 -10.91 -2.13 1.95
N LYS A 164 -10.11 -3.18 2.14
CA LYS A 164 -10.59 -4.57 2.19
C LYS A 164 -11.65 -4.77 3.28
N LYS A 165 -11.42 -4.21 4.47
CA LYS A 165 -12.38 -4.29 5.58
C LYS A 165 -13.69 -3.56 5.27
N LYS A 166 -13.64 -2.37 4.70
CA LYS A 166 -14.82 -1.53 4.44
C LYS A 166 -15.61 -1.93 3.19
N ALA A 167 -14.90 -2.20 2.10
CA ALA A 167 -15.53 -2.51 0.82
C ALA A 167 -15.87 -3.99 0.66
N LEU A 168 -15.09 -4.93 1.24
CA LEU A 168 -15.22 -6.35 0.87
C LEU A 168 -15.66 -7.27 2.02
N ARG A 169 -15.28 -6.97 3.26
CA ARG A 169 -15.57 -7.88 4.38
C ARG A 169 -17.07 -8.03 4.61
N GLY A 170 -17.55 -9.27 4.55
CA GLY A 170 -18.96 -9.59 4.76
C GLY A 170 -19.90 -9.15 3.64
N LYS A 171 -19.38 -8.76 2.48
CA LYS A 171 -20.15 -8.30 1.34
C LYS A 171 -20.01 -9.26 0.16
N HIS A 172 -21.12 -9.47 -0.54
CA HIS A 172 -21.17 -10.20 -1.79
C HIS A 172 -21.54 -9.23 -2.92
N TYR A 173 -20.86 -9.35 -4.04
CA TYR A 173 -21.08 -8.53 -5.24
C TYR A 173 -21.49 -9.45 -6.40
N PRO A 174 -22.67 -9.23 -7.00
CA PRO A 174 -23.20 -10.11 -8.05
C PRO A 174 -22.38 -10.07 -9.33
N ASP A 175 -21.75 -8.95 -9.62
CA ASP A 175 -20.95 -8.73 -10.81
C ASP A 175 -19.67 -7.94 -10.52
N PHE A 176 -18.78 -7.89 -11.50
CA PHE A 176 -17.48 -7.25 -11.35
C PHE A 176 -17.56 -5.72 -11.33
N ALA A 177 -18.53 -5.13 -12.02
CA ALA A 177 -18.69 -3.66 -12.05
C ALA A 177 -19.09 -3.16 -10.67
N THR A 178 -20.06 -3.80 -10.03
CA THR A 178 -20.48 -3.50 -8.65
C THR A 178 -19.34 -3.72 -7.63
N PHE A 179 -18.58 -4.81 -7.80
CA PHE A 179 -17.40 -5.08 -6.96
C PHE A 179 -16.35 -3.98 -7.08
N ARG A 180 -16.00 -3.58 -8.32
CA ARG A 180 -15.05 -2.50 -8.59
C ARG A 180 -15.57 -1.16 -8.08
N GLY A 181 -16.84 -0.85 -8.35
CA GLY A 181 -17.48 0.38 -7.88
C GLY A 181 -17.42 0.54 -6.37
N ALA A 182 -17.64 -0.53 -5.59
CA ALA A 182 -17.55 -0.48 -4.14
C ALA A 182 -16.14 -0.18 -3.61
N ILE A 183 -15.09 -0.62 -4.31
CA ILE A 183 -13.70 -0.31 -3.98
C ILE A 183 -13.40 1.15 -4.32
N ASP A 184 -13.79 1.60 -5.52
CA ASP A 184 -13.60 2.97 -5.96
C ASP A 184 -14.35 3.97 -5.07
N ASP A 185 -15.58 3.68 -4.70
CA ASP A 185 -16.37 4.48 -3.75
C ASP A 185 -15.69 4.60 -2.39
N CYS A 186 -15.17 3.49 -1.86
CA CYS A 186 -14.43 3.53 -0.60
C CYS A 186 -13.20 4.42 -0.70
N LEU A 187 -12.43 4.31 -1.79
CA LEU A 187 -11.24 5.13 -2.03
C LEU A 187 -11.56 6.60 -2.34
N ASN A 188 -12.69 6.90 -2.97
CA ASN A 188 -13.13 8.26 -3.21
C ASN A 188 -13.56 8.99 -1.93
N ARG A 189 -14.01 8.25 -0.92
CA ARG A 189 -14.50 8.80 0.36
C ARG A 189 -13.47 8.88 1.47
N ILE A 190 -12.16 8.67 1.16
CA ILE A 190 -11.09 8.70 2.16
C ILE A 190 -10.95 10.06 2.84
N HIS A 191 -11.30 11.16 2.16
CA HIS A 191 -11.20 12.51 2.68
C HIS A 191 -12.51 13.06 3.27
N THR A 192 -13.60 12.32 3.10
CA THR A 192 -14.94 12.66 3.61
C THR A 192 -15.36 11.68 4.70
N ASP A 193 -16.10 10.65 4.36
CA ASP A 193 -16.72 9.70 5.30
C ASP A 193 -15.70 8.87 6.09
N HIS A 194 -14.50 8.69 5.56
CA HIS A 194 -13.45 7.86 6.17
C HIS A 194 -12.31 8.67 6.80
N ARG A 195 -12.39 9.99 6.75
CA ARG A 195 -11.34 10.90 7.22
C ARG A 195 -10.94 10.65 8.67
N GLU A 196 -11.90 10.54 9.57
CA GLU A 196 -11.65 10.33 11.00
C GLU A 196 -10.98 8.98 11.27
N ALA A 197 -11.54 7.89 10.71
CA ALA A 197 -10.99 6.54 10.85
C ALA A 197 -9.56 6.44 10.27
N LEU A 198 -9.29 7.09 9.14
CA LEU A 198 -7.98 7.10 8.53
C LEU A 198 -7.00 8.03 9.25
N SER A 199 -7.46 9.07 9.93
CA SER A 199 -6.58 9.98 10.69
C SER A 199 -5.81 9.25 11.81
N SER A 200 -6.45 8.30 12.46
CA SER A 200 -5.84 7.47 13.51
C SER A 200 -5.02 6.31 12.94
N LEU A 201 -5.41 5.77 11.78
CA LEU A 201 -4.79 4.61 11.16
C LEU A 201 -3.52 4.96 10.37
N MET A 202 -3.55 6.05 9.60
CA MET A 202 -2.50 6.46 8.67
C MET A 202 -1.45 7.36 9.33
N THR A 203 -1.04 7.01 10.54
CA THR A 203 0.01 7.73 11.26
C THR A 203 1.40 7.32 10.76
N LEU A 204 2.36 8.24 10.78
CA LEU A 204 3.77 7.98 10.47
C LEU A 204 4.52 7.35 11.67
N LYS A 205 3.81 6.66 12.56
CA LYS A 205 4.40 5.84 13.62
C LYS A 205 4.65 4.45 13.06
N PHE A 206 5.91 4.16 12.79
CA PHE A 206 6.35 2.86 12.30
C PHE A 206 6.59 1.91 13.47
N GLN A 207 6.16 0.67 13.32
CA GLN A 207 6.39 -0.35 14.31
C GLN A 207 7.77 -0.96 14.07
N THR A 208 8.67 -0.85 15.05
CA THR A 208 9.95 -1.56 15.10
C THR A 208 9.85 -2.72 16.10
N PHE A 209 10.63 -3.79 15.88
CA PHE A 209 10.51 -5.03 16.65
C PHE A 209 11.86 -5.31 17.35
N ASP A 210 12.13 -4.60 18.44
CA ASP A 210 13.39 -4.75 19.18
C ASP A 210 13.49 -6.08 19.96
N ASN A 211 12.35 -6.76 20.21
CA ASN A 211 12.26 -8.03 20.97
C ASN A 211 11.31 -9.03 20.32
N ALA A 212 11.45 -9.33 19.03
CA ALA A 212 10.66 -10.35 18.40
C ALA A 212 11.21 -11.76 18.73
N SER A 213 10.45 -12.55 19.48
CA SER A 213 10.74 -13.97 19.67
C SER A 213 10.40 -14.76 18.41
N PHE A 214 11.30 -15.66 18.00
CA PHE A 214 11.10 -16.59 16.92
C PHE A 214 10.17 -17.73 17.40
N LEU A 215 9.03 -17.93 16.74
CA LEU A 215 8.29 -19.17 16.83
C LEU A 215 8.82 -20.07 15.73
N ALA A 216 9.66 -21.04 16.10
CA ALA A 216 10.00 -22.14 15.22
C ALA A 216 8.71 -22.93 14.95
N ALA A 217 8.32 -23.06 13.69
CA ALA A 217 7.23 -23.91 13.25
C ALA A 217 7.71 -25.36 13.13
#